data_a54c9d7861d699ca36c531d187efab10
#
_entry.id   a54c9d7861d699ca36c531d187efab10
#
_cell.length_a   1.000
_cell.length_b   1.000
_cell.length_c   1.000
_cell.angle_alpha   90.00
_cell.angle_beta   90.00
_cell.angle_gamma   90.00
#
_symmetry.space_group_name_H-M   'P 1'
#
loop_
_entity.id
_entity.type
_entity.pdbx_description
1 polymer ?
#
loop_
_entity_poly.entity_id
_entity_poly.type
_entity_poly.pdbx_seq_one_letter_code
_entity_poly.pdbx_strand_id
1 'polypeptide(L)'
;MKQQQIILNKEDINNKINRIAFAIIEDYHSETSITLIGFEKNGYMIAKKLKEIITRENSIKICIHKIKKDTKDNFTIEPALKSGNVKNIFLVDDVLKSGRTIIYGIKEILTHNIESLKTIILVNRNHNKFPIGVDYVGLNLSTTLKDHITVIMKKNKEIVYLT
;
A
#
# COMPACT_ATOMS: atom_id res chain seq x y z
N MET A 1 19.22 -25.38 1.97
CA MET A 1 17.93 -24.71 1.70
C MET A 1 17.72 -23.64 2.77
N LYS A 2 17.52 -22.37 2.39
CA LYS A 2 17.14 -21.36 3.39
C LYS A 2 15.76 -21.71 3.92
N GLN A 3 15.65 -21.80 5.22
CA GLN A 3 14.40 -22.14 5.90
C GLN A 3 13.43 -20.96 5.74
N GLN A 4 12.27 -21.16 5.13
CA GLN A 4 11.23 -20.14 5.03
C GLN A 4 10.54 -20.04 6.39
N GLN A 5 10.60 -18.84 6.97
CA GLN A 5 9.89 -18.55 8.22
C GLN A 5 8.62 -17.74 7.90
N ILE A 6 7.46 -18.27 8.26
CA ILE A 6 6.19 -17.55 8.13
C ILE A 6 6.18 -16.41 9.14
N ILE A 7 5.96 -15.19 8.65
CA ILE A 7 5.86 -13.95 9.46
C ILE A 7 4.39 -13.57 9.68
N LEU A 8 3.56 -13.63 8.63
CA LEU A 8 2.13 -13.41 8.72
C LEU A 8 1.40 -14.50 7.93
N ASN A 9 0.44 -15.13 8.53
CA ASN A 9 -0.54 -15.98 7.86
C ASN A 9 -1.71 -15.12 7.32
N LYS A 10 -2.69 -15.75 6.70
CA LYS A 10 -3.86 -15.05 6.10
C LYS A 10 -4.67 -14.28 7.15
N GLU A 11 -4.87 -14.84 8.32
CA GLU A 11 -5.62 -14.19 9.41
C GLU A 11 -4.85 -12.96 9.92
N ASP A 12 -3.54 -13.10 10.14
CA ASP A 12 -2.68 -11.98 10.54
C ASP A 12 -2.72 -10.84 9.53
N ILE A 13 -2.64 -11.14 8.23
CA ILE A 13 -2.72 -10.16 7.14
C ILE A 13 -4.07 -9.44 7.20
N ASN A 14 -5.17 -10.18 7.32
CA ASN A 14 -6.51 -9.59 7.41
C ASN A 14 -6.65 -8.68 8.62
N ASN A 15 -6.14 -9.09 9.78
CA ASN A 15 -6.17 -8.29 11.01
C ASN A 15 -5.37 -6.99 10.85
N LYS A 16 -4.21 -7.02 10.17
CA LYS A 16 -3.42 -5.81 9.89
C LYS A 16 -4.16 -4.87 8.95
N ILE A 17 -4.75 -5.39 7.87
CA ILE A 17 -5.50 -4.60 6.89
C ILE A 17 -6.77 -4.02 7.53
N ASN A 18 -7.50 -4.79 8.34
CA ASN A 18 -8.64 -4.29 9.09
C ASN A 18 -8.25 -3.11 10.01
N ARG A 19 -7.18 -3.24 10.77
CA ARG A 19 -6.69 -2.17 11.65
C ARG A 19 -6.35 -0.90 10.87
N ILE A 20 -5.70 -1.03 9.72
CA ILE A 20 -5.40 0.12 8.84
C ILE A 20 -6.69 0.74 8.31
N ALA A 21 -7.65 -0.06 7.86
CA ALA A 21 -8.93 0.43 7.34
C ALA A 21 -9.70 1.23 8.40
N PHE A 22 -9.78 0.74 9.63
CA PHE A 22 -10.44 1.46 10.73
C PHE A 22 -9.70 2.74 11.13
N ALA A 23 -8.36 2.76 11.11
CA ALA A 23 -7.59 3.99 11.34
C ALA A 23 -7.88 5.04 10.25
N ILE A 24 -7.97 4.63 8.98
CA ILE A 24 -8.36 5.53 7.88
C ILE A 24 -9.79 6.06 8.08
N ILE A 25 -10.73 5.21 8.46
CA ILE A 25 -12.12 5.63 8.73
C ILE A 25 -12.15 6.67 9.85
N GLU A 26 -11.39 6.47 10.93
CA GLU A 26 -11.30 7.40 12.05
C GLU A 26 -10.69 8.75 11.61
N ASP A 27 -9.55 8.72 10.93
CA ASP A 27 -8.83 9.93 10.50
C ASP A 27 -9.58 10.73 9.43
N TYR A 28 -10.39 10.06 8.60
CA TYR A 28 -11.08 10.64 7.43
C TYR A 28 -12.60 10.58 7.54
N HIS A 29 -13.16 10.45 8.75
CA HIS A 29 -14.61 10.30 8.97
C HIS A 29 -15.45 11.47 8.42
N SER A 30 -14.88 12.67 8.32
CA SER A 30 -15.54 13.87 7.77
C SER A 30 -15.38 14.03 6.26
N GLU A 31 -14.56 13.18 5.62
CA GLU A 31 -14.31 13.25 4.19
C GLU A 31 -15.37 12.50 3.38
N THR A 32 -15.69 13.02 2.20
CA THR A 32 -16.68 12.40 1.31
C THR A 32 -16.09 11.33 0.41
N SER A 33 -14.81 11.44 0.11
CA SER A 33 -14.10 10.50 -0.77
C SER A 33 -12.61 10.40 -0.47
N ILE A 34 -12.04 9.23 -0.73
CA ILE A 34 -10.61 8.97 -0.74
C ILE A 34 -10.22 8.20 -2.02
N THR A 35 -8.96 8.29 -2.39
CA THR A 35 -8.41 7.61 -3.57
C THR A 35 -7.30 6.66 -3.13
N LEU A 36 -7.45 5.38 -3.42
CA LEU A 36 -6.43 4.37 -3.19
C LEU A 36 -5.68 4.08 -4.49
N ILE A 37 -4.36 4.18 -4.47
CA ILE A 37 -3.49 3.83 -5.60
C ILE A 37 -2.57 2.69 -5.16
N GLY A 38 -2.83 1.48 -5.64
CA GLY A 38 -2.05 0.30 -5.26
C GLY A 38 -1.01 -0.07 -6.30
N PHE A 39 0.23 -0.32 -5.87
CA PHE A 39 1.24 -0.90 -6.75
C PHE A 39 0.81 -2.28 -7.26
N GLU A 40 0.96 -2.51 -8.56
CA GLU A 40 0.77 -3.84 -9.13
C GLU A 40 1.81 -4.79 -8.51
N LYS A 41 1.50 -5.91 -8.04
CA LYS A 41 0.35 -6.78 -7.95
C LYS A 41 -0.28 -6.77 -6.55
N ASN A 42 0.56 -6.91 -5.51
CA ASN A 42 0.14 -7.08 -4.12
C ASN A 42 -0.42 -5.80 -3.51
N GLY A 43 0.20 -4.64 -3.76
CA GLY A 43 -0.30 -3.35 -3.27
C GLY A 43 -1.72 -3.07 -3.76
N TYR A 44 -2.03 -3.41 -5.00
CA TYR A 44 -3.39 -3.29 -5.53
C TYR A 44 -4.38 -4.27 -4.88
N MET A 45 -3.95 -5.48 -4.53
CA MET A 45 -4.79 -6.43 -3.79
C MET A 45 -5.09 -5.94 -2.37
N ILE A 46 -4.09 -5.33 -1.70
CA ILE A 46 -4.28 -4.69 -0.39
C ILE A 46 -5.25 -3.52 -0.52
N ALA A 47 -5.10 -2.66 -1.53
CA ALA A 47 -6.00 -1.54 -1.79
C ALA A 47 -7.45 -2.01 -2.02
N LYS A 48 -7.67 -3.12 -2.73
CA LYS A 48 -9.00 -3.72 -2.89
C LYS A 48 -9.61 -4.16 -1.56
N LYS A 49 -8.84 -4.84 -0.71
CA LYS A 49 -9.30 -5.25 0.62
C LYS A 49 -9.65 -4.04 1.49
N LEU A 50 -8.81 -3.00 1.49
CA LEU A 50 -9.10 -1.75 2.19
C LEU A 50 -10.41 -1.12 1.68
N LYS A 51 -10.59 -1.04 0.35
CA LYS A 51 -11.85 -0.55 -0.24
C LYS A 51 -13.06 -1.34 0.25
N GLU A 52 -13.01 -2.68 0.21
CA GLU A 52 -14.11 -3.55 0.65
C GLU A 52 -14.49 -3.28 2.10
N ILE A 53 -13.50 -3.18 3.00
CA ILE A 53 -13.72 -2.93 4.43
C ILE A 53 -14.30 -1.52 4.63
N ILE A 54 -13.66 -0.49 4.08
CA ILE A 54 -14.08 0.91 4.27
C ILE A 54 -15.49 1.14 3.72
N THR A 55 -15.80 0.59 2.53
CA THR A 55 -17.13 0.72 1.91
C THR A 55 -18.23 0.00 2.72
N ARG A 56 -17.88 -1.10 3.39
CA ARG A 56 -18.82 -1.83 4.25
C ARG A 56 -19.10 -1.09 5.57
N GLU A 57 -18.07 -0.47 6.14
CA GLU A 57 -18.13 0.11 7.49
C GLU A 57 -18.46 1.62 7.48
N ASN A 58 -18.33 2.28 6.33
CA ASN A 58 -18.48 3.73 6.22
C ASN A 58 -19.06 4.14 4.86
N SER A 59 -19.62 5.36 4.78
CA SER A 59 -20.19 5.94 3.55
C SER A 59 -19.16 6.67 2.68
N ILE A 60 -17.89 6.70 3.05
CA ILE A 60 -16.80 7.32 2.27
C ILE A 60 -16.71 6.65 0.91
N LYS A 61 -16.76 7.45 -0.14
CA LYS A 61 -16.61 6.95 -1.52
C LYS A 61 -15.15 6.61 -1.80
N ILE A 62 -14.87 5.38 -2.21
CA ILE A 62 -13.53 4.92 -2.53
C ILE A 62 -13.31 4.82 -4.03
N CYS A 63 -12.41 5.66 -4.56
CA CYS A 63 -11.82 5.48 -5.88
C CYS A 63 -10.58 4.58 -5.77
N ILE A 64 -10.40 3.68 -6.73
CA ILE A 64 -9.24 2.77 -6.72
C ILE A 64 -8.54 2.80 -8.06
N HIS A 65 -7.23 2.88 -8.03
CA HIS A 65 -6.34 2.89 -9.18
C HIS A 65 -5.20 1.90 -8.96
N LYS A 66 -4.63 1.43 -10.06
CA LYS A 66 -3.43 0.62 -10.07
C LYS A 66 -2.28 1.46 -10.60
N ILE A 67 -1.13 1.40 -9.93
CA ILE A 67 0.10 1.98 -10.47
C ILE A 67 0.99 0.86 -10.98
N LYS A 68 1.38 0.94 -12.24
CA LYS A 68 2.19 -0.04 -12.93
C LYS A 68 3.55 0.54 -13.29
N LYS A 69 4.56 -0.29 -13.25
CA LYS A 69 5.88 0.04 -13.74
C LYS A 69 5.97 -0.26 -15.23
N ASP A 70 6.23 0.75 -16.06
CA ASP A 70 6.40 0.60 -17.50
C ASP A 70 7.84 0.25 -17.87
N THR A 71 8.77 1.10 -17.43
CA THR A 71 10.20 0.99 -17.65
C THR A 71 10.94 1.09 -16.34
N LYS A 72 12.27 1.15 -16.38
CA LYS A 72 13.12 1.09 -15.18
C LYS A 72 12.67 1.98 -14.02
N ASP A 73 12.26 3.21 -14.31
CA ASP A 73 11.90 4.21 -13.29
C ASP A 73 10.66 5.04 -13.68
N ASN A 74 9.86 4.56 -14.65
CA ASN A 74 8.61 5.17 -15.06
C ASN A 74 7.43 4.32 -14.62
N PHE A 75 6.38 4.99 -14.20
CA PHE A 75 5.15 4.38 -13.74
C PHE A 75 3.95 5.02 -14.45
N THR A 76 2.88 4.27 -14.58
CA THR A 76 1.59 4.74 -15.09
C THR A 76 0.47 4.37 -14.14
N ILE A 77 -0.55 5.22 -14.06
CA ILE A 77 -1.72 5.03 -13.21
C ILE A 77 -2.90 4.63 -14.07
N GLU A 78 -3.54 3.51 -13.73
CA GLU A 78 -4.70 2.95 -14.46
C GLU A 78 -5.88 2.65 -13.51
N PRO A 79 -7.11 3.07 -13.86
CA PRO A 79 -7.40 4.12 -14.84
C PRO A 79 -6.71 5.43 -14.49
N ALA A 80 -6.52 6.32 -15.47
CA ALA A 80 -5.90 7.62 -15.22
C ALA A 80 -6.66 8.41 -14.14
N LEU A 81 -5.94 9.21 -13.35
CA LEU A 81 -6.57 10.10 -12.39
C LEU A 81 -7.40 11.14 -13.15
N LYS A 82 -8.56 11.48 -12.62
CA LYS A 82 -9.41 12.51 -13.20
C LYS A 82 -8.70 13.85 -13.20
N SER A 83 -8.95 14.67 -14.22
CA SER A 83 -8.51 16.07 -14.22
C SER A 83 -9.15 16.84 -13.06
N GLY A 84 -8.38 17.72 -12.43
CA GLY A 84 -8.80 18.50 -11.28
C GLY A 84 -7.96 18.21 -10.04
N ASN A 85 -8.33 18.80 -8.91
CA ASN A 85 -7.65 18.59 -7.64
C ASN A 85 -8.10 17.26 -7.02
N VAL A 86 -7.21 16.28 -6.95
CA VAL A 86 -7.49 14.99 -6.32
C VAL A 86 -7.10 15.06 -4.86
N LYS A 87 -8.08 14.79 -3.99
CA LYS A 87 -7.91 14.83 -2.54
C LYS A 87 -7.65 13.44 -1.96
N ASN A 88 -7.01 13.44 -0.81
CA ASN A 88 -6.91 12.24 0.05
C ASN A 88 -6.43 10.99 -0.70
N ILE A 89 -5.25 11.10 -1.33
CA ILE A 89 -4.60 9.97 -2.02
C ILE A 89 -3.83 9.12 -1.03
N PHE A 90 -3.99 7.80 -1.15
CA PHE A 90 -3.22 6.80 -0.43
C PHE A 90 -2.47 5.91 -1.42
N LEU A 91 -1.14 5.94 -1.36
CA LEU A 91 -0.29 5.06 -2.13
C LEU A 91 -0.03 3.78 -1.33
N VAL A 92 -0.40 2.63 -1.89
CA VAL A 92 -0.44 1.34 -1.18
C VAL A 92 0.58 0.38 -1.78
N ASP A 93 1.44 -0.18 -0.93
CA ASP A 93 2.38 -1.23 -1.31
C ASP A 93 2.44 -2.35 -0.26
N ASP A 94 3.01 -3.49 -0.63
CA ASP A 94 3.14 -4.66 0.25
C ASP A 94 4.35 -4.56 1.18
N VAL A 95 5.53 -4.26 0.64
CA VAL A 95 6.80 -4.23 1.41
C VAL A 95 7.61 -2.98 1.10
N LEU A 96 7.89 -2.20 2.12
CA LEU A 96 8.88 -1.13 2.04
C LEU A 96 10.27 -1.71 2.31
N LYS A 97 11.08 -1.81 1.24
CA LYS A 97 12.48 -2.24 1.29
C LYS A 97 13.43 -1.05 1.37
N SER A 98 13.76 -0.47 0.23
CA SER A 98 14.66 0.68 0.14
C SER A 98 13.92 2.03 0.04
N GLY A 99 12.62 2.01 -0.26
CA GLY A 99 11.82 3.20 -0.57
C GLY A 99 11.89 3.65 -2.03
N ARG A 100 12.73 3.02 -2.88
CA ARG A 100 12.88 3.43 -4.28
C ARG A 100 11.56 3.36 -5.06
N THR A 101 10.83 2.26 -4.98
CA THR A 101 9.55 2.08 -5.69
C THR A 101 8.54 3.14 -5.26
N ILE A 102 8.43 3.37 -3.96
CA ILE A 102 7.50 4.37 -3.40
C ILE A 102 7.83 5.76 -3.91
N ILE A 103 9.12 6.17 -3.90
CA ILE A 103 9.51 7.53 -4.32
C ILE A 103 9.21 7.77 -5.80
N TYR A 104 9.40 6.77 -6.67
CA TYR A 104 9.06 6.90 -8.08
C TYR A 104 7.54 6.87 -8.31
N GLY A 105 6.80 6.12 -7.51
CA GLY A 105 5.33 6.19 -7.50
C GLY A 105 4.82 7.55 -7.06
N ILE A 106 5.42 8.14 -6.03
CA ILE A 106 5.12 9.50 -5.58
C ILE A 106 5.42 10.52 -6.70
N LYS A 107 6.58 10.39 -7.37
CA LYS A 107 6.92 11.24 -8.52
C LYS A 107 5.83 11.23 -9.58
N GLU A 108 5.32 10.04 -9.93
CA GLU A 108 4.23 9.91 -10.91
C GLU A 108 2.93 10.60 -10.42
N ILE A 109 2.54 10.36 -9.18
CA ILE A 109 1.34 10.97 -8.59
C ILE A 109 1.45 12.50 -8.57
N LEU A 110 2.64 13.04 -8.27
CA LEU A 110 2.89 14.49 -8.21
C LEU A 110 2.89 15.18 -9.59
N THR A 111 2.80 14.44 -10.70
CA THR A 111 2.53 15.03 -12.02
C THR A 111 1.08 15.55 -12.14
N HIS A 112 0.22 15.12 -11.21
CA HIS A 112 -1.19 15.52 -11.14
C HIS A 112 -1.37 16.61 -10.07
N ASN A 113 -2.45 17.39 -10.21
CA ASN A 113 -2.83 18.34 -9.17
C ASN A 113 -3.48 17.58 -8.00
N ILE A 114 -2.77 17.48 -6.89
CA ILE A 114 -3.21 16.74 -5.70
C ILE A 114 -3.15 17.63 -4.46
N GLU A 115 -4.04 17.37 -3.49
CA GLU A 115 -4.07 18.09 -2.22
C GLU A 115 -3.28 17.40 -1.12
N SER A 116 -3.36 16.07 -1.06
CA SER A 116 -2.66 15.30 -0.02
C SER A 116 -2.30 13.89 -0.52
N LEU A 117 -1.21 13.38 0.01
CA LEU A 117 -0.72 12.03 -0.28
C LEU A 117 -0.23 11.37 1.01
N LYS A 118 -0.72 10.18 1.28
CA LYS A 118 -0.34 9.31 2.39
C LYS A 118 0.15 7.98 1.87
N THR A 119 0.93 7.26 2.67
CA THR A 119 1.47 5.95 2.32
C THR A 119 0.92 4.86 3.23
N ILE A 120 0.58 3.72 2.64
CA ILE A 120 0.12 2.51 3.33
C ILE A 120 1.04 1.36 2.95
N ILE A 121 1.67 0.74 3.93
CA ILE A 121 2.61 -0.38 3.74
C ILE A 121 2.22 -1.54 4.65
N LEU A 122 2.09 -2.74 4.09
CA LEU A 122 1.79 -3.92 4.91
C LEU A 122 2.96 -4.31 5.80
N VAL A 123 4.19 -4.37 5.24
CA VAL A 123 5.41 -4.70 6.00
C VAL A 123 6.50 -3.67 5.74
N ASN A 124 6.90 -2.97 6.78
CA ASN A 124 8.01 -2.01 6.75
C ASN A 124 9.27 -2.65 7.35
N ARG A 125 10.35 -2.70 6.57
CA ARG A 125 11.64 -3.26 7.00
C ARG A 125 12.55 -2.26 7.71
N ASN A 126 12.21 -0.98 7.72
CA ASN A 126 13.03 0.11 8.28
C ASN A 126 14.46 0.23 7.70
N HIS A 127 14.70 -0.24 6.47
CA HIS A 127 16.00 -0.18 5.78
C HIS A 127 15.97 0.81 4.61
N ASN A 128 15.42 1.99 4.84
CA ASN A 128 15.23 2.98 3.79
C ASN A 128 16.57 3.53 3.29
N LYS A 129 16.74 3.54 1.96
CA LYS A 129 17.80 4.27 1.25
C LYS A 129 17.30 5.61 0.68
N PHE A 130 15.99 5.81 0.68
CA PHE A 130 15.30 7.02 0.26
C PHE A 130 14.48 7.58 1.43
N PRO A 131 14.32 8.90 1.53
CA PRO A 131 13.64 9.56 2.65
C PRO A 131 12.12 9.40 2.52
N ILE A 132 11.63 8.25 2.92
CA ILE A 132 10.20 7.91 2.92
C ILE A 132 9.71 7.69 4.34
N GLY A 133 8.73 8.49 4.75
CA GLY A 133 7.89 8.19 5.91
C GLY A 133 6.72 7.30 5.51
N VAL A 134 6.24 6.49 6.43
CA VAL A 134 5.05 5.67 6.23
C VAL A 134 3.97 6.11 7.20
N ASP A 135 2.78 6.43 6.68
CA ASP A 135 1.68 6.91 7.50
C ASP A 135 0.90 5.75 8.16
N TYR A 136 0.64 4.69 7.40
CA TYR A 136 -0.08 3.50 7.89
C TYR A 136 0.73 2.23 7.64
N VAL A 137 1.07 1.53 8.71
CA VAL A 137 1.92 0.34 8.68
C VAL A 137 1.19 -0.86 9.26
N GLY A 138 1.20 -1.99 8.54
CA GLY A 138 0.70 -3.26 9.06
C GLY A 138 1.63 -3.85 10.11
N LEU A 139 2.90 -4.02 9.76
CA LEU A 139 3.94 -4.57 10.62
C LEU A 139 5.27 -3.84 10.37
N ASN A 140 5.92 -3.39 11.45
CA ASN A 140 7.34 -3.04 11.41
C ASN A 140 8.17 -4.27 11.77
N LEU A 141 9.09 -4.64 10.88
CA LEU A 141 9.93 -5.82 11.06
C LEU A 141 11.40 -5.47 10.85
N SER A 142 12.16 -5.44 11.93
CA SER A 142 13.62 -5.30 11.84
C SER A 142 14.22 -6.60 11.35
N THR A 143 14.85 -6.57 10.16
CA THR A 143 15.49 -7.71 9.53
C THR A 143 16.95 -7.41 9.27
N THR A 144 17.76 -8.44 9.01
CA THR A 144 19.13 -8.21 8.53
C THR A 144 19.11 -7.79 7.05
N LEU A 145 20.20 -7.20 6.56
CA LEU A 145 20.32 -6.80 5.14
C LEU A 145 20.24 -7.98 4.17
N LYS A 146 20.55 -9.19 4.64
CA LYS A 146 20.54 -10.43 3.85
C LYS A 146 19.17 -11.11 3.77
N ASP A 147 18.25 -10.74 4.65
CA ASP A 147 16.91 -11.34 4.68
C ASP A 147 16.02 -10.74 3.60
N HIS A 148 15.18 -11.57 3.01
CA HIS A 148 14.19 -11.14 2.03
C HIS A 148 12.78 -11.42 2.53
N ILE A 149 11.92 -10.40 2.49
CA ILE A 149 10.49 -10.56 2.76
C ILE A 149 9.79 -10.78 1.42
N THR A 150 9.00 -11.84 1.37
CA THR A 150 8.12 -12.15 0.24
C THR A 150 6.68 -12.12 0.71
N VAL A 151 5.86 -11.35 0.00
CA VAL A 151 4.41 -11.27 0.20
C VAL A 151 3.71 -11.94 -0.97
N ILE A 152 2.76 -12.80 -0.67
CA ILE A 152 1.87 -13.42 -1.64
C ILE A 152 0.43 -13.02 -1.29
N MET A 153 -0.24 -12.35 -2.22
CA MET A 153 -1.63 -11.92 -2.11
C MET A 153 -2.44 -12.51 -3.28
N LYS A 154 -2.72 -13.80 -3.20
CA LYS A 154 -3.54 -14.53 -4.20
C LYS A 154 -4.82 -15.02 -3.55
N LYS A 155 -5.88 -15.21 -4.37
CA LYS A 155 -7.22 -15.65 -3.91
C LYS A 155 -7.19 -16.83 -2.93
N ASN A 156 -6.29 -17.80 -3.16
CA ASN A 156 -6.21 -19.04 -2.37
C ASN A 156 -4.95 -19.09 -1.47
N LYS A 157 -4.09 -18.07 -1.47
CA LYS A 157 -2.87 -18.05 -0.68
C LYS A 157 -2.49 -16.63 -0.33
N GLU A 158 -2.62 -16.29 0.94
CA GLU A 158 -2.17 -15.01 1.50
C GLU A 158 -1.18 -15.32 2.61
N ILE A 159 0.06 -14.88 2.43
CA ILE A 159 1.15 -15.19 3.36
C ILE A 159 2.31 -14.20 3.22
N VAL A 160 2.96 -13.90 4.32
CA VAL A 160 4.25 -13.20 4.37
C VAL A 160 5.27 -14.12 4.99
N TYR A 161 6.41 -14.28 4.34
CA TYR A 161 7.51 -15.09 4.87
C TYR A 161 8.87 -14.45 4.63
N LEU A 162 9.82 -14.84 5.48
CA LEU A 162 11.21 -14.44 5.45
C LEU A 162 12.06 -15.55 4.82
N THR A 163 13.02 -15.18 3.96
CA THR A 163 14.01 -16.08 3.34
C THR A 163 15.41 -15.52 3.44
#